data_1017b1d2aedd4ac0de095fdc18c04cbc
#
_entry.id   1017b1d2aedd4ac0de095fdc18c04cbc
#
_cell.length_a   1.000
_cell.length_b   1.000
_cell.length_c   1.000
_cell.angle_alpha   90.00
_cell.angle_beta   90.00
_cell.angle_gamma   90.00
#
_symmetry.space_group_name_H-M   'P 1'
#
loop_
_entity.id
_entity.type
_entity.pdbx_description
1 polymer ?
#
loop_
_entity_poly.entity_id
_entity_poly.type
_entity_poly.pdbx_seq_one_letter_code
_entity_poly.pdbx_strand_id
1 'polypeptide(L)'
;VSQLTNFIQSPTWITAEYEQVFASEGRETRFTEEQIKLFQSDKSALLDYRRKLLDGATKGFDIYYKDTDMQKQAFIANRKLMRERLENNEEICSKLIPDFEVGCRRVSPGNGYLESLIKPNTKAVFGGIKCINESGSMDNNNIQHDFNIIICATGFDVSHRPAFPVLGCGGQNLRDVWSQGPTHYLSVAAPGFPNYWIAGGPNAPISNVSLIMGLELAVDYAFSCVRKMQAEGIASLEVEEDAAKEFMEQRDKIMKDLVCTDSCASWYKNSKNDNSVTGPWCGSIWHYKEALENPRWKDYKMKYLGKNRFAYFGNGRTVPELRGESMATKYLNEIGLQ
;
A
#
# COMPACT_ATOMS: atom_id res chain seq x y z
N VAL A 1 9.91 31.34 10.55
CA VAL A 1 9.72 32.03 9.26
C VAL A 1 8.82 33.23 9.45
N SER A 2 9.08 34.31 8.71
CA SER A 2 8.25 35.53 8.77
C SER A 2 6.88 35.30 8.11
N GLN A 3 6.87 34.60 6.98
CA GLN A 3 5.66 34.25 6.25
C GLN A 3 5.80 32.86 5.63
N LEU A 4 4.71 32.07 5.66
CA LEU A 4 4.58 30.78 4.99
C LEU A 4 3.41 30.86 4.01
N THR A 5 3.63 30.43 2.77
CA THR A 5 2.55 30.25 1.80
C THR A 5 2.44 28.76 1.46
N ASN A 6 1.24 28.19 1.63
CA ASN A 6 0.96 26.80 1.32
C ASN A 6 0.02 26.73 0.12
N PHE A 7 0.47 26.13 -0.99
CA PHE A 7 -0.36 25.86 -2.15
C PHE A 7 -1.09 24.54 -2.00
N ILE A 8 -2.41 24.56 -2.03
CA ILE A 8 -3.30 23.42 -1.81
C ILE A 8 -4.09 23.18 -3.11
N GLN A 9 -3.77 22.10 -3.82
CA GLN A 9 -4.42 21.78 -5.09
C GLN A 9 -5.77 21.09 -4.96
N SER A 10 -5.97 20.31 -3.89
CA SER A 10 -7.21 19.57 -3.67
C SER A 10 -7.47 19.36 -2.17
N PRO A 11 -8.75 19.27 -1.77
CA PRO A 11 -9.11 18.95 -0.39
C PRO A 11 -8.53 17.61 0.06
N THR A 12 -8.28 17.50 1.36
CA THR A 12 -7.82 16.23 1.95
C THR A 12 -8.33 16.10 3.39
N TRP A 13 -8.68 14.86 3.77
CA TRP A 13 -9.02 14.56 5.14
C TRP A 13 -7.79 14.64 6.03
N ILE A 14 -7.81 15.56 7.01
CA ILE A 14 -6.84 15.63 8.10
C ILE A 14 -7.51 15.03 9.32
N THR A 15 -7.00 13.86 9.73
CA THR A 15 -7.56 13.08 10.82
C THR A 15 -6.76 13.24 12.10
N ALA A 16 -7.31 12.75 13.21
CA ALA A 16 -6.52 12.47 14.40
C ALA A 16 -5.42 11.45 14.10
N GLU A 17 -4.33 11.47 14.84
CA GLU A 17 -3.27 10.46 14.70
C GLU A 17 -3.80 9.07 15.07
N TYR A 18 -3.31 8.05 14.37
CA TYR A 18 -3.68 6.66 14.64
C TYR A 18 -3.41 6.26 16.10
N GLU A 19 -2.39 6.82 16.69
CA GLU A 19 -2.02 6.60 18.08
C GLU A 19 -3.04 7.17 19.07
N GLN A 20 -3.76 8.23 18.71
CA GLN A 20 -4.82 8.80 19.53
C GLN A 20 -6.05 7.89 19.63
N VAL A 21 -6.26 7.01 18.68
CA VAL A 21 -7.31 5.98 18.74
C VAL A 21 -6.98 4.92 19.80
N PHE A 22 -5.70 4.76 20.14
CA PHE A 22 -5.20 3.75 21.09
C PHE A 22 -4.60 4.36 22.35
N ALA A 23 -4.34 5.67 22.39
CA ALA A 23 -3.84 6.36 23.56
C ALA A 23 -4.99 7.04 24.31
N SER A 24 -5.14 6.74 25.59
CA SER A 24 -6.18 7.29 26.45
C SER A 24 -6.16 8.81 26.63
N GLU A 25 -5.16 9.53 26.11
CA GLU A 25 -4.94 10.95 26.36
C GLU A 25 -4.69 11.84 25.12
N GLY A 26 -4.78 11.31 23.91
CA GLY A 26 -4.74 12.12 22.66
C GLY A 26 -3.44 12.88 22.38
N ARG A 27 -2.32 12.46 22.95
CA ARG A 27 -0.98 13.07 22.76
C ARG A 27 -0.01 12.09 22.11
N GLU A 28 1.07 12.61 21.52
CA GLU A 28 2.21 11.83 21.02
C GLU A 28 2.64 10.78 22.06
N THR A 29 2.42 9.52 21.76
CA THR A 29 2.69 8.41 22.68
C THR A 29 4.18 8.14 22.68
N ARG A 30 4.87 8.60 23.72
CA ARG A 30 6.24 8.16 24.01
C ARG A 30 6.15 6.98 24.97
N PHE A 31 6.87 5.92 24.67
CA PHE A 31 7.01 4.82 25.62
C PHE A 31 7.71 5.33 26.88
N THR A 32 7.16 4.98 28.06
CA THR A 32 7.84 5.24 29.32
C THR A 32 9.09 4.37 29.43
N GLU A 33 10.03 4.75 30.32
CA GLU A 33 11.21 3.93 30.56
C GLU A 33 10.86 2.53 31.09
N GLU A 34 9.80 2.42 31.87
CA GLU A 34 9.28 1.13 32.38
C GLU A 34 8.76 0.27 31.24
N GLN A 35 8.01 0.84 30.31
CA GLN A 35 7.52 0.14 29.11
C GLN A 35 8.67 -0.33 28.22
N ILE A 36 9.69 0.52 28.03
CA ILE A 36 10.88 0.16 27.23
C ILE A 36 11.60 -1.01 27.90
N LYS A 37 11.85 -0.95 29.22
CA LYS A 37 12.48 -2.05 29.97
C LYS A 37 11.66 -3.33 29.92
N LEU A 38 10.32 -3.23 30.06
CA LEU A 38 9.44 -4.38 29.97
C LEU A 38 9.54 -5.05 28.58
N PHE A 39 9.46 -4.28 27.51
CA PHE A 39 9.51 -4.83 26.13
C PHE A 39 10.90 -5.40 25.77
N GLN A 40 11.96 -4.90 26.39
CA GLN A 40 13.30 -5.46 26.23
C GLN A 40 13.49 -6.79 26.98
N SER A 41 12.89 -6.92 28.16
CA SER A 41 13.05 -8.07 29.02
C SER A 41 11.99 -9.17 28.80
N ASP A 42 10.78 -8.79 28.35
CA ASP A 42 9.66 -9.70 28.14
C ASP A 42 9.11 -9.58 26.70
N LYS A 43 9.51 -10.55 25.86
CA LYS A 43 9.02 -10.65 24.47
C LYS A 43 7.51 -10.87 24.38
N SER A 44 6.90 -11.53 25.38
CA SER A 44 5.45 -11.78 25.41
C SER A 44 4.69 -10.48 25.59
N ALA A 45 5.12 -9.61 26.49
CA ALA A 45 4.52 -8.29 26.68
C ALA A 45 4.58 -7.43 25.39
N LEU A 46 5.71 -7.47 24.67
CA LEU A 46 5.85 -6.78 23.37
C LEU A 46 4.91 -7.36 22.31
N LEU A 47 4.79 -8.69 22.24
CA LEU A 47 3.89 -9.36 21.29
C LEU A 47 2.42 -9.04 21.59
N ASP A 48 2.02 -9.01 22.85
CA ASP A 48 0.66 -8.65 23.24
C ASP A 48 0.32 -7.20 22.92
N TYR A 49 1.27 -6.29 23.14
CA TYR A 49 1.12 -4.91 22.74
C TYR A 49 0.95 -4.78 21.21
N ARG A 50 1.82 -5.42 20.42
CA ARG A 50 1.73 -5.43 18.96
C ARG A 50 0.43 -6.05 18.47
N ARG A 51 -0.06 -7.13 19.10
CA ARG A 51 -1.34 -7.76 18.78
C ARG A 51 -2.49 -6.77 18.96
N LYS A 52 -2.54 -6.05 20.08
CA LYS A 52 -3.57 -5.05 20.37
C LYS A 52 -3.58 -3.93 19.33
N LEU A 53 -2.40 -3.42 18.94
CA LEU A 53 -2.27 -2.41 17.88
C LEU A 53 -2.79 -2.92 16.53
N LEU A 54 -2.39 -4.13 16.16
CA LEU A 54 -2.76 -4.71 14.87
C LEU A 54 -4.26 -5.02 14.82
N ASP A 55 -4.82 -5.61 15.88
CA ASP A 55 -6.26 -5.87 16.00
C ASP A 55 -7.06 -4.56 15.90
N GLY A 56 -6.61 -3.50 16.57
CA GLY A 56 -7.24 -2.21 16.48
C GLY A 56 -7.23 -1.64 15.07
N ALA A 57 -6.09 -1.67 14.38
CA ALA A 57 -5.95 -1.18 13.03
C ALA A 57 -6.78 -1.98 12.00
N THR A 58 -6.99 -3.28 12.23
CA THR A 58 -7.68 -4.16 11.28
C THR A 58 -9.19 -4.24 11.48
N LYS A 59 -9.69 -4.04 12.71
CA LYS A 59 -11.13 -4.06 13.02
C LYS A 59 -11.94 -2.96 12.33
N GLY A 60 -11.30 -1.85 11.94
CA GLY A 60 -11.95 -0.70 11.32
C GLY A 60 -12.01 -0.76 9.79
N PHE A 61 -11.86 -1.93 9.15
CA PHE A 61 -11.83 -2.00 7.69
C PHE A 61 -13.15 -1.57 7.03
N ASP A 62 -14.28 -1.68 7.72
CA ASP A 62 -15.60 -1.25 7.23
C ASP A 62 -15.68 0.24 6.88
N ILE A 63 -14.76 1.05 7.40
CA ILE A 63 -14.62 2.47 6.99
C ILE A 63 -14.31 2.63 5.50
N TYR A 64 -13.73 1.61 4.87
CA TYR A 64 -13.38 1.63 3.45
C TYR A 64 -14.49 1.14 2.53
N TYR A 65 -15.62 0.65 3.08
CA TYR A 65 -16.81 0.34 2.29
C TYR A 65 -17.76 1.54 2.24
N LYS A 66 -18.32 1.78 1.04
CA LYS A 66 -19.34 2.80 0.83
C LYS A 66 -20.61 2.48 1.65
N ASP A 67 -21.33 3.50 2.03
CA ASP A 67 -22.65 3.43 2.66
C ASP A 67 -22.71 2.75 4.03
N THR A 68 -21.58 2.32 4.61
CA THR A 68 -21.57 1.76 5.96
C THR A 68 -21.79 2.82 7.02
N ASP A 69 -22.35 2.42 8.16
CA ASP A 69 -22.53 3.34 9.29
C ASP A 69 -21.19 3.86 9.83
N MET A 70 -20.14 3.02 9.78
CA MET A 70 -18.79 3.43 10.17
C MET A 70 -18.25 4.54 9.26
N GLN A 71 -18.46 4.44 7.94
CA GLN A 71 -18.07 5.48 6.98
C GLN A 71 -18.82 6.79 7.26
N LYS A 72 -20.14 6.73 7.45
CA LYS A 72 -20.97 7.91 7.76
C LYS A 72 -20.53 8.60 9.04
N GLN A 73 -20.27 7.82 10.09
CA GLN A 73 -19.77 8.34 11.36
C GLN A 73 -18.37 8.96 11.20
N ALA A 74 -17.48 8.31 10.47
CA ALA A 74 -16.14 8.84 10.17
C ALA A 74 -16.20 10.15 9.40
N PHE A 75 -17.07 10.26 8.40
CA PHE A 75 -17.28 11.48 7.63
C PHE A 75 -17.73 12.64 8.53
N ILE A 76 -18.76 12.43 9.36
CA ILE A 76 -19.29 13.43 10.28
C ILE A 76 -18.22 13.85 11.30
N ALA A 77 -17.55 12.88 11.91
CA ALA A 77 -16.55 13.11 12.94
C ALA A 77 -15.33 13.90 12.41
N ASN A 78 -14.78 13.48 11.25
CA ASN A 78 -13.63 14.16 10.66
C ASN A 78 -13.99 15.57 10.16
N ARG A 79 -15.18 15.74 9.58
CA ARG A 79 -15.67 17.07 9.16
C ARG A 79 -15.79 18.02 10.36
N LYS A 80 -16.34 17.54 11.47
CA LYS A 80 -16.45 18.30 12.72
C LYS A 80 -15.06 18.65 13.25
N LEU A 81 -14.17 17.66 13.37
CA LEU A 81 -12.79 17.85 13.84
C LEU A 81 -12.04 18.91 13.02
N MET A 82 -12.12 18.84 11.70
CA MET A 82 -11.43 19.81 10.84
C MET A 82 -12.00 21.22 11.01
N ARG A 83 -13.33 21.36 11.11
CA ARG A 83 -13.96 22.67 11.35
C ARG A 83 -13.54 23.28 12.69
N GLU A 84 -13.54 22.49 13.75
CA GLU A 84 -13.14 22.94 15.08
C GLU A 84 -11.67 23.39 15.10
N ARG A 85 -10.76 22.62 14.48
CA ARG A 85 -9.33 22.94 14.40
C ARG A 85 -9.01 24.12 13.48
N LEU A 86 -9.90 24.47 12.56
CA LEU A 86 -9.85 25.65 11.71
C LEU A 86 -10.62 26.84 12.33
N GLU A 87 -11.03 26.75 13.60
CA GLU A 87 -11.80 27.77 14.29
C GLU A 87 -13.05 28.22 13.50
N ASN A 88 -13.65 27.29 12.72
CA ASN A 88 -14.77 27.55 11.81
C ASN A 88 -14.51 28.66 10.77
N ASN A 89 -13.27 28.87 10.37
CA ASN A 89 -12.95 29.80 9.28
C ASN A 89 -13.59 29.30 7.97
N GLU A 90 -14.71 29.88 7.57
CA GLU A 90 -15.50 29.42 6.42
C GLU A 90 -14.74 29.53 5.09
N GLU A 91 -13.86 30.50 4.92
CA GLU A 91 -13.07 30.64 3.69
C GLU A 91 -12.15 29.43 3.48
N ILE A 92 -11.49 28.96 4.54
CA ILE A 92 -10.61 27.80 4.47
C ILE A 92 -11.43 26.51 4.52
N CYS A 93 -12.43 26.42 5.39
CA CYS A 93 -13.27 25.23 5.56
C CYS A 93 -13.95 24.81 4.25
N SER A 94 -14.53 25.77 3.52
CA SER A 94 -15.23 25.48 2.25
C SER A 94 -14.34 24.94 1.14
N LYS A 95 -13.04 25.22 1.19
CA LYS A 95 -12.06 24.81 0.16
C LYS A 95 -11.22 23.60 0.57
N LEU A 96 -10.99 23.40 1.87
CA LEU A 96 -10.08 22.38 2.38
C LEU A 96 -10.80 21.11 2.84
N ILE A 97 -11.99 21.24 3.42
CA ILE A 97 -12.73 20.07 3.92
C ILE A 97 -13.36 19.32 2.76
N PRO A 98 -13.04 18.02 2.58
CA PRO A 98 -13.60 17.25 1.48
C PRO A 98 -15.11 17.03 1.57
N ASP A 99 -15.70 16.77 0.41
CA ASP A 99 -17.08 16.30 0.21
C ASP A 99 -17.17 14.83 -0.23
N PHE A 100 -16.00 14.20 -0.50
CA PHE A 100 -15.88 12.78 -0.83
C PHE A 100 -15.63 11.93 0.43
N GLU A 101 -15.83 10.63 0.30
CA GLU A 101 -15.73 9.63 1.37
C GLU A 101 -14.35 9.60 2.06
N VAL A 102 -14.33 9.38 3.38
CA VAL A 102 -13.10 9.22 4.16
C VAL A 102 -12.38 7.95 3.71
N GLY A 103 -11.12 8.06 3.29
CA GLY A 103 -10.36 6.93 2.74
C GLY A 103 -10.41 6.82 1.22
N CYS A 104 -11.18 7.65 0.50
CA CYS A 104 -11.09 7.75 -0.97
C CYS A 104 -9.66 8.04 -1.42
N ARG A 105 -8.96 8.90 -0.69
CA ARG A 105 -7.51 9.05 -0.72
C ARG A 105 -6.94 8.78 0.66
N ARG A 106 -5.64 8.52 0.75
CA ARG A 106 -5.00 8.28 2.04
C ARG A 106 -5.31 9.43 3.00
N VAL A 107 -5.88 9.11 4.15
CA VAL A 107 -6.08 10.06 5.23
C VAL A 107 -4.71 10.50 5.78
N SER A 108 -4.60 11.77 6.14
CA SER A 108 -3.34 12.35 6.62
C SER A 108 -3.48 12.72 8.10
N PRO A 109 -2.78 12.05 9.02
CA PRO A 109 -2.64 12.58 10.37
C PRO A 109 -1.87 13.90 10.28
N GLY A 110 -2.27 14.90 11.04
CA GLY A 110 -1.65 16.22 10.90
C GLY A 110 -1.85 17.10 12.11
N ASN A 111 -1.15 16.79 13.21
CA ASN A 111 -1.16 17.67 14.38
C ASN A 111 -0.49 19.01 14.05
N GLY A 112 -1.17 20.09 14.37
CA GLY A 112 -0.70 21.46 14.14
C GLY A 112 -0.83 21.96 12.68
N TYR A 113 -1.18 21.12 11.71
CA TYR A 113 -1.31 21.56 10.30
C TYR A 113 -2.50 22.50 10.12
N LEU A 114 -3.68 22.11 10.57
CA LEU A 114 -4.90 22.91 10.43
C LEU A 114 -4.76 24.23 11.20
N GLU A 115 -4.26 24.15 12.42
CA GLU A 115 -3.99 25.31 13.29
C GLU A 115 -2.95 26.25 12.68
N SER A 116 -2.01 25.73 11.89
CA SER A 116 -1.01 26.56 11.22
C SER A 116 -1.59 27.35 10.05
N LEU A 117 -2.62 26.83 9.37
CA LEU A 117 -3.24 27.50 8.22
C LEU A 117 -4.00 28.78 8.59
N ILE A 118 -4.45 28.90 9.86
CA ILE A 118 -5.16 30.07 10.36
C ILE A 118 -4.26 31.07 11.09
N LYS A 119 -2.95 30.81 11.16
CA LYS A 119 -2.00 31.75 11.77
C LYS A 119 -1.81 33.01 10.92
N PRO A 120 -1.61 34.19 11.54
CA PRO A 120 -1.44 35.48 10.82
C PRO A 120 -0.28 35.50 9.81
N ASN A 121 0.76 34.67 10.04
CA ASN A 121 1.91 34.56 9.14
C ASN A 121 1.79 33.44 8.11
N THR A 122 0.61 32.82 7.97
CA THR A 122 0.36 31.76 6.99
C THR A 122 -0.68 32.21 5.97
N LYS A 123 -0.41 31.93 4.70
CA LYS A 123 -1.33 32.15 3.59
C LYS A 123 -1.64 30.81 2.93
N ALA A 124 -2.90 30.39 2.94
CA ALA A 124 -3.36 29.26 2.13
C ALA A 124 -3.75 29.76 0.74
N VAL A 125 -3.17 29.18 -0.31
CA VAL A 125 -3.50 29.45 -1.71
C VAL A 125 -4.12 28.20 -2.30
N PHE A 126 -5.38 28.26 -2.67
CA PHE A 126 -6.10 27.14 -3.28
C PHE A 126 -5.98 27.18 -4.80
N GLY A 127 -5.30 26.19 -5.35
CA GLY A 127 -5.05 26.06 -6.78
C GLY A 127 -3.62 25.61 -7.11
N GLY A 128 -3.34 25.50 -8.40
CA GLY A 128 -2.04 25.04 -8.90
C GLY A 128 -1.07 26.18 -9.14
N ILE A 129 0.20 25.84 -9.27
CA ILE A 129 1.28 26.73 -9.70
C ILE A 129 1.42 26.60 -11.21
N LYS A 130 1.40 27.72 -11.91
CA LYS A 130 1.55 27.81 -13.36
C LYS A 130 3.03 27.73 -13.77
N CYS A 131 3.87 28.50 -13.10
CA CYS A 131 5.31 28.50 -13.32
C CYS A 131 6.08 29.02 -12.10
N ILE A 132 7.37 28.70 -12.04
CA ILE A 132 8.34 29.25 -11.12
C ILE A 132 9.23 30.21 -11.91
N ASN A 133 9.57 31.37 -11.33
CA ASN A 133 10.42 32.39 -11.90
C ASN A 133 11.49 32.86 -10.89
N GLU A 134 12.28 33.85 -11.25
CA GLU A 134 13.42 34.32 -10.44
C GLU A 134 13.02 34.87 -9.06
N SER A 135 11.80 35.42 -8.92
CA SER A 135 11.34 35.99 -7.64
C SER A 135 10.44 35.06 -6.84
N GLY A 136 9.92 33.98 -7.43
CA GLY A 136 9.01 33.09 -6.72
C GLY A 136 8.16 32.21 -7.66
N SER A 137 6.84 32.26 -7.52
CA SER A 137 5.92 31.50 -8.37
C SER A 137 4.71 32.32 -8.80
N MET A 138 4.16 31.96 -9.96
CA MET A 138 2.88 32.46 -10.46
C MET A 138 1.84 31.35 -10.34
N ASP A 139 0.68 31.64 -9.77
CA ASP A 139 -0.42 30.69 -9.69
C ASP A 139 -1.26 30.64 -10.98
N ASN A 140 -2.22 29.72 -11.04
CA ASN A 140 -3.11 29.57 -12.21
C ASN A 140 -4.02 30.79 -12.47
N ASN A 141 -4.18 31.69 -11.47
CA ASN A 141 -4.91 32.95 -11.60
C ASN A 141 -4.01 34.10 -12.06
N ASN A 142 -2.75 33.82 -12.43
CA ASN A 142 -1.71 34.78 -12.80
C ASN A 142 -1.32 35.75 -11.65
N ILE A 143 -1.48 35.33 -10.41
CA ILE A 143 -1.03 36.08 -9.23
C ILE A 143 0.41 35.68 -8.95
N GLN A 144 1.30 36.70 -8.85
CA GLN A 144 2.69 36.51 -8.47
C GLN A 144 2.82 36.39 -6.95
N HIS A 145 3.59 35.38 -6.50
CA HIS A 145 3.95 35.15 -5.11
C HIS A 145 5.47 35.12 -4.99
N ASP A 146 6.05 36.08 -4.26
CA ASP A 146 7.49 36.21 -4.09
C ASP A 146 7.97 35.41 -2.89
N PHE A 147 9.06 34.65 -3.04
CA PHE A 147 9.60 33.77 -2.03
C PHE A 147 11.12 33.82 -1.99
N ASN A 148 11.68 33.66 -0.77
CA ASN A 148 13.10 33.41 -0.58
C ASN A 148 13.44 31.90 -0.67
N ILE A 149 12.47 31.04 -0.34
CA ILE A 149 12.63 29.56 -0.33
C ILE A 149 11.37 28.93 -0.87
N ILE A 150 11.54 27.98 -1.79
CA ILE A 150 10.46 27.12 -2.31
C ILE A 150 10.73 25.69 -1.89
N ILE A 151 9.77 25.06 -1.22
CA ILE A 151 9.81 23.64 -0.84
C ILE A 151 8.89 22.86 -1.76
N CYS A 152 9.47 21.99 -2.58
CA CYS A 152 8.73 21.14 -3.51
C CYS A 152 8.27 19.86 -2.82
N ALA A 153 6.95 19.75 -2.57
CA ALA A 153 6.30 18.54 -2.08
C ALA A 153 5.40 17.94 -3.18
N THR A 154 5.95 17.80 -4.39
CA THR A 154 5.20 17.46 -5.62
C THR A 154 4.86 15.98 -5.77
N GLY A 155 5.28 15.12 -4.83
CA GLY A 155 4.99 13.70 -4.80
C GLY A 155 5.91 12.86 -5.69
N PHE A 156 5.46 11.65 -5.99
CA PHE A 156 6.20 10.65 -6.76
C PHE A 156 5.44 10.25 -8.03
N ASP A 157 6.14 9.62 -8.96
CA ASP A 157 5.51 8.89 -10.07
C ASP A 157 4.85 7.62 -9.54
N VAL A 158 3.53 7.60 -9.52
CA VAL A 158 2.70 6.49 -9.05
C VAL A 158 2.16 5.62 -10.18
N SER A 159 2.75 5.71 -11.36
CA SER A 159 2.36 4.91 -12.53
C SER A 159 2.75 3.44 -12.42
N HIS A 160 3.49 3.05 -11.39
CA HIS A 160 4.13 1.74 -11.21
C HIS A 160 5.11 1.34 -12.32
N ARG A 161 5.39 2.22 -13.28
CA ARG A 161 6.33 1.98 -14.37
C ARG A 161 7.76 2.01 -13.84
N PRO A 162 8.56 0.94 -13.98
CA PRO A 162 9.93 0.93 -13.49
C PRO A 162 10.76 2.08 -14.07
N ALA A 163 11.63 2.69 -13.28
CA ALA A 163 12.54 3.75 -13.74
C ALA A 163 13.64 3.21 -14.68
N PHE A 164 13.92 1.92 -14.61
CA PHE A 164 14.89 1.19 -15.44
C PHE A 164 14.17 0.19 -16.37
N PRO A 165 14.80 -0.24 -17.49
CA PRO A 165 14.23 -1.23 -18.37
C PRO A 165 14.07 -2.58 -17.68
N VAL A 166 12.87 -3.17 -17.73
CA VAL A 166 12.59 -4.57 -17.36
C VAL A 166 12.12 -5.26 -18.63
N LEU A 167 12.97 -6.12 -19.18
CA LEU A 167 12.68 -6.81 -20.44
C LEU A 167 12.07 -8.18 -20.17
N GLY A 168 10.90 -8.41 -20.72
CA GLY A 168 10.15 -9.65 -20.64
C GLY A 168 10.30 -10.52 -21.89
N CYS A 169 9.37 -11.46 -22.05
CA CYS A 169 9.30 -12.34 -23.22
C CYS A 169 9.18 -11.53 -24.51
N GLY A 170 9.91 -11.95 -25.56
CA GLY A 170 9.91 -11.25 -26.84
C GLY A 170 10.57 -9.86 -26.83
N GLY A 171 11.32 -9.51 -25.76
CA GLY A 171 12.01 -8.22 -25.64
C GLY A 171 11.10 -7.03 -25.30
N GLN A 172 9.84 -7.26 -24.94
CA GLN A 172 8.93 -6.20 -24.50
C GLN A 172 9.41 -5.56 -23.19
N ASN A 173 9.30 -4.24 -23.08
CA ASN A 173 9.67 -3.51 -21.87
C ASN A 173 8.43 -3.26 -21.00
N LEU A 174 8.49 -3.64 -19.72
CA LEU A 174 7.39 -3.46 -18.77
C LEU A 174 6.91 -2.01 -18.68
N ARG A 175 7.84 -1.06 -18.80
CA ARG A 175 7.54 0.37 -18.82
C ARG A 175 6.58 0.76 -19.96
N ASP A 176 6.70 0.13 -21.11
CA ASP A 176 5.88 0.40 -22.28
C ASP A 176 4.55 -0.38 -22.20
N VAL A 177 4.60 -1.62 -21.76
CA VAL A 177 3.40 -2.44 -21.50
C VAL A 177 2.46 -1.75 -20.51
N TRP A 178 3.02 -1.15 -19.47
CA TRP A 178 2.24 -0.42 -18.46
C TRP A 178 2.01 1.07 -18.77
N SER A 179 2.14 1.48 -20.04
CA SER A 179 1.95 2.90 -20.44
C SER A 179 0.54 3.43 -20.20
N GLN A 180 -0.47 2.56 -20.30
CA GLN A 180 -1.88 2.90 -20.06
C GLN A 180 -2.36 2.51 -18.67
N GLY A 181 -1.62 1.68 -17.97
CA GLY A 181 -1.92 1.19 -16.64
C GLY A 181 -1.35 -0.20 -16.42
N PRO A 182 -1.12 -0.59 -15.16
CA PRO A 182 -0.50 -1.87 -14.86
C PRO A 182 -1.47 -3.03 -15.00
N THR A 183 -1.11 -4.03 -15.79
CA THR A 183 -1.70 -5.37 -15.75
C THR A 183 -0.84 -6.24 -14.86
N HIS A 184 -1.44 -6.84 -13.84
CA HIS A 184 -0.70 -7.57 -12.82
C HIS A 184 -1.52 -8.73 -12.25
N TYR A 185 -0.83 -9.62 -11.55
CA TYR A 185 -1.43 -10.75 -10.83
C TYR A 185 -1.10 -10.62 -9.35
N LEU A 186 -2.13 -10.58 -8.49
CA LEU A 186 -2.05 -10.50 -7.03
C LEU A 186 -1.10 -9.40 -6.50
N SER A 187 -0.89 -8.31 -7.24
CA SER A 187 0.04 -7.23 -6.91
C SER A 187 1.54 -7.63 -6.91
N VAL A 188 1.88 -8.86 -7.26
CA VAL A 188 3.23 -9.40 -7.11
C VAL A 188 3.91 -9.83 -8.41
N ALA A 189 3.18 -10.03 -9.51
CA ALA A 189 3.75 -10.47 -10.78
C ALA A 189 3.05 -9.82 -11.97
N ALA A 190 3.70 -9.82 -13.13
CA ALA A 190 3.18 -9.33 -14.39
C ALA A 190 3.26 -10.41 -15.49
N PRO A 191 2.20 -10.61 -16.31
CA PRO A 191 2.24 -11.50 -17.46
C PRO A 191 3.34 -11.10 -18.45
N GLY A 192 4.02 -12.05 -19.04
CA GLY A 192 5.10 -11.81 -19.99
C GLY A 192 6.45 -11.47 -19.34
N PHE A 193 6.53 -11.42 -17.99
CA PHE A 193 7.76 -11.12 -17.25
C PHE A 193 8.09 -12.26 -16.27
N PRO A 194 8.60 -13.38 -16.78
CA PRO A 194 8.93 -14.54 -15.97
C PRO A 194 9.99 -14.23 -14.92
N ASN A 195 9.85 -14.83 -13.72
CA ASN A 195 10.80 -14.69 -12.61
C ASN A 195 10.93 -13.26 -12.06
N TYR A 196 10.01 -12.36 -12.41
CA TYR A 196 9.98 -11.00 -11.91
C TYR A 196 8.84 -10.84 -10.89
N TRP A 197 9.21 -10.62 -9.65
CA TRP A 197 8.26 -10.36 -8.57
C TRP A 197 8.41 -8.94 -8.03
N ILE A 198 7.29 -8.38 -7.60
CA ILE A 198 7.19 -6.98 -7.18
C ILE A 198 6.72 -6.95 -5.73
N ALA A 199 7.52 -6.38 -4.85
CA ALA A 199 7.09 -6.03 -3.51
C ALA A 199 6.53 -4.60 -3.50
N GLY A 200 5.25 -4.45 -3.11
CA GLY A 200 4.57 -3.15 -3.18
C GLY A 200 4.15 -2.76 -4.60
N GLY A 201 3.77 -3.74 -5.41
CA GLY A 201 3.27 -3.53 -6.77
C GLY A 201 1.89 -2.86 -6.84
N PRO A 202 1.31 -2.75 -8.05
CA PRO A 202 -0.01 -2.17 -8.23
C PRO A 202 -1.05 -2.87 -7.36
N ASN A 203 -1.94 -2.10 -6.74
CA ASN A 203 -2.92 -2.58 -5.78
C ASN A 203 -2.31 -3.31 -4.56
N ALA A 204 -1.12 -2.94 -4.11
CA ALA A 204 -0.58 -3.43 -2.85
C ALA A 204 -1.38 -2.90 -1.65
N PRO A 205 -1.45 -3.66 -0.53
CA PRO A 205 -2.26 -3.28 0.63
C PRO A 205 -1.61 -2.13 1.41
N ILE A 206 -2.22 -0.97 1.35
CA ILE A 206 -1.75 0.26 2.01
C ILE A 206 -2.87 1.01 2.74
N SER A 207 -4.08 0.43 2.84
CA SER A 207 -5.24 1.15 3.35
C SER A 207 -5.22 1.31 4.87
N ASN A 208 -5.13 0.23 5.62
CA ASN A 208 -5.45 0.23 7.04
C ASN A 208 -4.36 -0.32 7.98
N VAL A 209 -3.18 -0.69 7.46
CA VAL A 209 -2.08 -1.25 8.26
C VAL A 209 -0.72 -0.76 7.78
N SER A 210 0.35 -1.26 8.41
CA SER A 210 1.73 -1.01 7.99
C SER A 210 2.00 -1.55 6.59
N LEU A 211 2.56 -0.72 5.72
CA LEU A 211 3.05 -1.12 4.41
C LEU A 211 4.06 -2.28 4.50
N ILE A 212 4.90 -2.29 5.53
CA ILE A 212 5.93 -3.32 5.73
C ILE A 212 5.32 -4.72 5.77
N MET A 213 4.18 -4.89 6.45
CA MET A 213 3.48 -6.17 6.49
C MET A 213 3.08 -6.66 5.08
N GLY A 214 2.57 -5.76 4.24
CA GLY A 214 2.24 -6.09 2.86
C GLY A 214 3.47 -6.44 2.00
N LEU A 215 4.59 -5.75 2.24
CA LEU A 215 5.86 -6.05 1.57
C LEU A 215 6.41 -7.43 1.98
N GLU A 216 6.36 -7.77 3.28
CA GLU A 216 6.76 -9.08 3.80
C GLU A 216 5.96 -10.20 3.14
N LEU A 217 4.63 -10.07 3.06
CA LEU A 217 3.75 -11.05 2.40
C LEU A 217 4.12 -11.24 0.91
N ALA A 218 4.39 -10.16 0.19
CA ALA A 218 4.79 -10.23 -1.22
C ALA A 218 6.16 -10.92 -1.39
N VAL A 219 7.11 -10.65 -0.49
CA VAL A 219 8.44 -11.27 -0.48
C VAL A 219 8.34 -12.76 -0.15
N ASP A 220 7.53 -13.15 0.85
CA ASP A 220 7.29 -14.55 1.21
C ASP A 220 6.67 -15.34 0.04
N TYR A 221 5.74 -14.73 -0.70
CA TYR A 221 5.19 -15.30 -1.92
C TYR A 221 6.29 -15.55 -2.96
N ALA A 222 7.13 -14.54 -3.24
CA ALA A 222 8.24 -14.66 -4.17
C ALA A 222 9.22 -15.78 -3.75
N PHE A 223 9.57 -15.86 -2.47
CA PHE A 223 10.41 -16.94 -1.94
C PHE A 223 9.75 -18.33 -2.05
N SER A 224 8.43 -18.41 -1.93
CA SER A 224 7.70 -19.67 -2.15
C SER A 224 7.83 -20.12 -3.61
N CYS A 225 7.76 -19.18 -4.56
CA CYS A 225 8.01 -19.45 -5.96
C CYS A 225 9.45 -19.91 -6.21
N VAL A 226 10.44 -19.20 -5.65
CA VAL A 226 11.87 -19.56 -5.78
C VAL A 226 12.14 -20.96 -5.20
N ARG A 227 11.61 -21.28 -4.01
CA ARG A 227 11.76 -22.62 -3.41
C ARG A 227 11.22 -23.72 -4.32
N LYS A 228 10.05 -23.53 -4.92
CA LYS A 228 9.49 -24.47 -5.89
C LYS A 228 10.39 -24.61 -7.11
N MET A 229 10.86 -23.50 -7.66
CA MET A 229 11.76 -23.53 -8.82
C MET A 229 13.01 -24.35 -8.55
N GLN A 230 13.64 -24.14 -7.39
CA GLN A 230 14.83 -24.87 -6.97
C GLN A 230 14.55 -26.36 -6.74
N ALA A 231 13.44 -26.67 -6.07
CA ALA A 231 13.07 -28.05 -5.72
C ALA A 231 12.73 -28.90 -6.95
N GLU A 232 12.10 -28.30 -7.97
CA GLU A 232 11.59 -29.03 -9.13
C GLU A 232 12.40 -28.79 -10.42
N GLY A 233 13.50 -28.05 -10.35
CA GLY A 233 14.32 -27.75 -11.54
C GLY A 233 13.58 -26.89 -12.56
N ILE A 234 12.80 -25.90 -12.10
CA ILE A 234 12.07 -24.98 -12.96
C ILE A 234 13.00 -23.82 -13.33
N ALA A 235 13.14 -23.55 -14.62
CA ALA A 235 13.95 -22.46 -15.15
C ALA A 235 13.20 -21.12 -15.09
N SER A 236 11.89 -21.14 -15.35
CA SER A 236 11.06 -19.94 -15.27
C SER A 236 9.63 -20.24 -14.87
N LEU A 237 9.08 -19.32 -14.06
CA LEU A 237 7.67 -19.18 -13.73
C LEU A 237 7.16 -17.88 -14.35
N GLU A 238 6.13 -17.98 -15.17
CA GLU A 238 5.44 -16.84 -15.81
C GLU A 238 3.95 -16.94 -15.53
N VAL A 239 3.34 -15.87 -15.08
CA VAL A 239 1.89 -15.82 -14.86
C VAL A 239 1.16 -15.92 -16.19
N GLU A 240 0.10 -16.76 -16.24
CA GLU A 240 -0.82 -16.84 -17.39
C GLU A 240 -1.56 -15.49 -17.58
N GLU A 241 -1.68 -15.06 -18.84
CA GLU A 241 -2.40 -13.81 -19.16
C GLU A 241 -3.87 -13.86 -18.71
N ASP A 242 -4.53 -15.00 -18.94
CA ASP A 242 -5.93 -15.20 -18.56
C ASP A 242 -6.11 -15.14 -17.04
N ALA A 243 -5.19 -15.72 -16.26
CA ALA A 243 -5.22 -15.66 -14.80
C ALA A 243 -5.08 -14.21 -14.28
N ALA A 244 -4.18 -13.43 -14.88
CA ALA A 244 -4.05 -12.02 -14.53
C ALA A 244 -5.29 -11.21 -14.92
N LYS A 245 -5.86 -11.45 -16.09
CA LYS A 245 -7.07 -10.79 -16.56
C LYS A 245 -8.26 -11.09 -15.65
N GLU A 246 -8.52 -12.35 -15.36
CA GLU A 246 -9.60 -12.78 -14.46
C GLU A 246 -9.45 -12.19 -13.06
N PHE A 247 -8.20 -12.15 -12.54
CA PHE A 247 -7.91 -11.48 -11.27
C PHE A 247 -8.26 -9.99 -11.34
N MET A 248 -7.84 -9.28 -12.39
CA MET A 248 -8.13 -7.85 -12.56
C MET A 248 -9.64 -7.59 -12.62
N GLU A 249 -10.38 -8.41 -13.37
CA GLU A 249 -11.84 -8.31 -13.46
C GLU A 249 -12.54 -8.54 -12.10
N GLN A 250 -12.09 -9.54 -11.35
CA GLN A 250 -12.65 -9.82 -10.02
C GLN A 250 -12.30 -8.73 -9.01
N ARG A 251 -11.05 -8.24 -9.03
CA ARG A 251 -10.62 -7.08 -8.24
C ARG A 251 -11.53 -5.88 -8.50
N ASP A 252 -11.80 -5.55 -9.76
CA ASP A 252 -12.61 -4.38 -10.13
C ASP A 252 -14.06 -4.52 -9.66
N LYS A 253 -14.60 -5.73 -9.66
CA LYS A 253 -15.94 -6.00 -9.09
C LYS A 253 -15.97 -5.68 -7.59
N ILE A 254 -14.98 -6.13 -6.82
CA ILE A 254 -14.92 -5.90 -5.39
C ILE A 254 -14.69 -4.40 -5.11
N MET A 255 -13.82 -3.75 -5.89
CA MET A 255 -13.48 -2.33 -5.68
C MET A 255 -14.66 -1.38 -5.85
N LYS A 256 -15.70 -1.73 -6.61
CA LYS A 256 -16.88 -0.87 -6.80
C LYS A 256 -17.53 -0.44 -5.49
N ASP A 257 -17.47 -1.30 -4.49
CA ASP A 257 -18.07 -1.07 -3.18
C ASP A 257 -17.13 -0.34 -2.21
N LEU A 258 -15.87 -0.09 -2.64
CA LEU A 258 -14.88 0.59 -1.81
C LEU A 258 -14.83 2.09 -2.09
N VAL A 259 -14.62 2.87 -1.04
CA VAL A 259 -14.53 4.34 -1.09
C VAL A 259 -13.39 4.87 -1.97
N CYS A 260 -12.35 4.07 -2.24
CA CYS A 260 -11.25 4.48 -3.12
C CYS A 260 -11.70 4.73 -4.57
N THR A 261 -12.89 4.28 -4.96
CA THR A 261 -13.48 4.54 -6.29
C THR A 261 -14.36 5.80 -6.33
N ASP A 262 -14.57 6.49 -5.21
CA ASP A 262 -15.33 7.74 -5.17
C ASP A 262 -14.63 8.88 -5.93
N SER A 263 -15.25 10.05 -6.04
CA SER A 263 -14.87 11.16 -6.93
C SER A 263 -13.57 11.90 -6.61
N CYS A 264 -12.85 11.56 -5.54
CA CYS A 264 -11.64 12.26 -5.11
C CYS A 264 -10.49 12.20 -6.13
N ALA A 265 -9.71 13.27 -6.23
CA ALA A 265 -8.40 13.26 -6.84
C ALA A 265 -7.39 12.56 -5.90
N SER A 266 -6.86 11.43 -6.31
CA SER A 266 -6.00 10.59 -5.45
C SER A 266 -4.89 9.94 -6.25
N TRP A 267 -3.72 9.79 -5.65
CA TRP A 267 -2.64 8.98 -6.18
C TRP A 267 -2.97 7.46 -6.21
N TYR A 268 -4.09 7.07 -5.59
CA TYR A 268 -4.65 5.72 -5.73
C TYR A 268 -5.16 5.43 -7.14
N LYS A 269 -5.37 6.46 -7.95
CA LYS A 269 -6.02 6.38 -9.25
C LYS A 269 -5.07 6.72 -10.39
N ASN A 270 -5.19 5.99 -11.49
CA ASN A 270 -4.48 6.28 -12.71
C ASN A 270 -5.29 7.28 -13.55
N SER A 271 -4.87 8.55 -13.56
CA SER A 271 -5.54 9.60 -14.34
C SER A 271 -5.50 9.39 -15.86
N LYS A 272 -4.64 8.50 -16.36
CA LYS A 272 -4.52 8.17 -17.79
C LYS A 272 -5.46 7.08 -18.25
N ASN A 273 -6.07 6.34 -17.31
CA ASN A 273 -6.94 5.21 -17.61
C ASN A 273 -8.21 5.29 -16.76
N ASP A 274 -9.16 6.12 -17.18
CA ASP A 274 -10.51 6.28 -16.62
C ASP A 274 -10.57 6.33 -15.07
N ASN A 275 -9.50 6.86 -14.44
CA ASN A 275 -9.35 6.90 -13.00
C ASN A 275 -9.40 5.50 -12.33
N SER A 276 -8.99 4.45 -13.04
CA SER A 276 -8.89 3.11 -12.46
C SER A 276 -8.01 3.12 -11.20
N VAL A 277 -8.44 2.39 -10.17
CA VAL A 277 -7.72 2.34 -8.90
C VAL A 277 -6.54 1.38 -9.00
N THR A 278 -5.33 1.92 -8.83
CA THR A 278 -4.06 1.18 -8.86
C THR A 278 -3.33 1.18 -7.52
N GLY A 279 -3.83 1.92 -6.54
CA GLY A 279 -3.20 2.06 -5.23
C GLY A 279 -3.51 0.90 -4.28
N PRO A 280 -4.65 0.90 -3.55
CA PRO A 280 -4.90 -0.08 -2.52
C PRO A 280 -5.33 -1.45 -3.08
N TRP A 281 -5.16 -2.48 -2.24
CA TRP A 281 -5.77 -3.79 -2.42
C TRP A 281 -7.29 -3.71 -2.33
N CYS A 282 -7.99 -4.61 -3.02
CA CYS A 282 -9.46 -4.67 -3.03
C CYS A 282 -10.09 -5.28 -1.77
N GLY A 283 -9.35 -5.41 -0.69
CA GLY A 283 -9.80 -6.02 0.55
C GLY A 283 -8.90 -5.66 1.73
N SER A 284 -9.11 -6.31 2.86
CA SER A 284 -8.28 -6.12 4.05
C SER A 284 -6.89 -6.74 3.88
N ILE A 285 -5.97 -6.40 4.79
CA ILE A 285 -4.63 -7.02 4.84
C ILE A 285 -4.72 -8.54 5.08
N TRP A 286 -5.72 -9.00 5.82
CA TRP A 286 -5.92 -10.44 6.07
C TRP A 286 -6.38 -11.16 4.80
N HIS A 287 -7.26 -10.54 4.01
CA HIS A 287 -7.63 -11.04 2.69
C HIS A 287 -6.42 -11.10 1.74
N TYR A 288 -5.54 -10.09 1.76
CA TYR A 288 -4.29 -10.12 1.00
C TYR A 288 -3.36 -11.24 1.44
N LYS A 289 -3.20 -11.43 2.76
CA LYS A 289 -2.42 -12.52 3.32
C LYS A 289 -2.93 -13.88 2.83
N GLU A 290 -4.23 -14.11 2.94
CA GLU A 290 -4.86 -15.36 2.49
C GLU A 290 -4.66 -15.59 0.98
N ALA A 291 -4.80 -14.53 0.17
CA ALA A 291 -4.59 -14.61 -1.28
C ALA A 291 -3.15 -14.98 -1.67
N LEU A 292 -2.16 -14.60 -0.86
CA LEU A 292 -0.74 -14.87 -1.12
C LEU A 292 -0.19 -16.12 -0.41
N GLU A 293 -0.88 -16.64 0.61
CA GLU A 293 -0.35 -17.71 1.47
C GLU A 293 0.04 -18.97 0.69
N ASN A 294 -0.75 -19.31 -0.32
CA ASN A 294 -0.56 -20.51 -1.12
C ASN A 294 -0.57 -20.18 -2.61
N PRO A 295 0.60 -20.10 -3.28
CA PRO A 295 0.66 -19.83 -4.71
C PRO A 295 -0.16 -20.84 -5.53
N ARG A 296 -1.00 -20.33 -6.42
CA ARG A 296 -1.86 -21.13 -7.30
C ARG A 296 -1.05 -21.55 -8.53
N TRP A 297 -0.35 -22.68 -8.43
CA TRP A 297 0.61 -23.13 -9.46
C TRP A 297 0.01 -23.32 -10.86
N LYS A 298 -1.28 -23.59 -10.96
CA LYS A 298 -2.02 -23.71 -12.23
C LYS A 298 -2.16 -22.38 -12.98
N ASP A 299 -1.93 -21.26 -12.28
CA ASP A 299 -1.98 -19.93 -12.85
C ASP A 299 -0.62 -19.51 -13.46
N TYR A 300 0.35 -20.46 -13.51
CA TYR A 300 1.70 -20.22 -14.01
C TYR A 300 2.11 -21.16 -15.15
N LYS A 301 2.69 -20.59 -16.20
CA LYS A 301 3.50 -21.30 -17.19
C LYS A 301 4.84 -21.67 -16.57
N MET A 302 5.21 -22.94 -16.64
CA MET A 302 6.47 -23.44 -16.08
C MET A 302 7.36 -23.96 -17.20
N LYS A 303 8.60 -23.45 -17.29
CA LYS A 303 9.65 -24.01 -18.13
C LYS A 303 10.67 -24.71 -17.24
N TYR A 304 10.98 -25.96 -17.54
CA TYR A 304 11.91 -26.77 -16.77
C TYR A 304 13.32 -26.66 -17.33
N LEU A 305 14.34 -26.82 -16.47
CA LEU A 305 15.76 -26.89 -16.88
C LEU A 305 16.05 -28.10 -17.71
N GLY A 306 15.43 -29.24 -17.39
CA GLY A 306 15.56 -30.49 -18.11
C GLY A 306 14.45 -30.72 -19.14
N LYS A 307 14.69 -31.61 -20.12
CA LYS A 307 13.67 -32.07 -21.08
C LYS A 307 12.51 -32.81 -20.40
N ASN A 308 12.79 -33.48 -19.28
CA ASN A 308 11.78 -34.16 -18.46
C ASN A 308 11.51 -33.38 -17.19
N ARG A 309 10.25 -33.04 -16.96
CA ARG A 309 9.82 -32.30 -15.76
C ARG A 309 10.06 -33.01 -14.43
N PHE A 310 10.27 -34.34 -14.48
CA PHE A 310 10.59 -35.17 -13.31
C PHE A 310 12.10 -35.41 -13.13
N ALA A 311 12.95 -34.70 -13.87
CA ALA A 311 14.41 -34.85 -13.77
C ALA A 311 14.93 -34.50 -12.35
N TYR A 312 14.17 -33.71 -11.56
CA TYR A 312 14.49 -33.38 -10.18
C TYR A 312 14.43 -34.59 -9.21
N PHE A 313 13.82 -35.71 -9.59
CA PHE A 313 13.88 -36.96 -8.82
C PHE A 313 15.31 -37.48 -8.65
N GLY A 314 16.24 -37.05 -9.51
CA GLY A 314 17.65 -37.40 -9.43
C GLY A 314 17.85 -38.94 -9.56
N ASN A 315 18.51 -39.52 -8.60
CA ASN A 315 18.75 -40.98 -8.52
C ASN A 315 17.72 -41.75 -7.64
N GLY A 316 16.62 -41.08 -7.26
CA GLY A 316 15.59 -41.67 -6.39
C GLY A 316 15.94 -41.68 -4.91
N ARG A 317 16.97 -40.93 -4.50
CA ARG A 317 17.36 -40.77 -3.09
C ARG A 317 17.27 -39.30 -2.66
N THR A 318 16.84 -39.09 -1.44
CA THR A 318 16.83 -37.73 -0.83
C THR A 318 18.24 -37.37 -0.37
N VAL A 319 18.47 -36.03 -0.21
CA VAL A 319 19.76 -35.51 0.30
C VAL A 319 20.08 -36.07 1.70
N PRO A 320 19.12 -36.15 2.67
CA PRO A 320 19.35 -36.79 3.95
C PRO A 320 19.78 -38.23 3.84
N GLU A 321 19.13 -39.05 2.97
CA GLU A 321 19.55 -40.44 2.75
C GLU A 321 20.99 -40.55 2.22
N LEU A 322 21.37 -39.65 1.31
CA LEU A 322 22.73 -39.59 0.79
C LEU A 322 23.78 -39.24 1.85
N ARG A 323 23.34 -38.55 2.90
CA ARG A 323 24.16 -38.19 4.08
C ARG A 323 24.11 -39.22 5.19
N GLY A 324 23.35 -40.32 5.00
CA GLY A 324 23.17 -41.35 6.04
C GLY A 324 22.29 -40.95 7.19
N GLU A 325 21.46 -39.92 7.02
CA GLU A 325 20.52 -39.46 8.05
C GLU A 325 19.31 -40.39 8.13
N SER A 326 18.82 -40.65 9.37
CA SER A 326 17.62 -41.47 9.58
C SER A 326 16.36 -40.71 9.21
N MET A 327 15.70 -41.10 8.12
CA MET A 327 14.40 -40.57 7.71
C MET A 327 13.25 -41.12 8.56
N ALA A 328 13.43 -42.30 9.21
CA ALA A 328 12.40 -42.87 10.04
C ALA A 328 12.06 -42.00 11.26
N THR A 329 13.07 -41.43 11.92
CA THR A 329 12.87 -40.51 13.05
C THR A 329 12.10 -39.29 12.63
N LYS A 330 12.44 -38.70 11.46
CA LYS A 330 11.74 -37.54 10.94
C LYS A 330 10.27 -37.85 10.63
N TYR A 331 10.01 -38.98 9.97
CA TYR A 331 8.65 -39.41 9.65
C TYR A 331 7.80 -39.67 10.92
N LEU A 332 8.37 -40.32 11.94
CA LEU A 332 7.66 -40.60 13.19
C LEU A 332 7.34 -39.32 13.97
N ASN A 333 8.23 -38.34 13.96
CA ASN A 333 7.97 -37.05 14.59
C ASN A 333 6.86 -36.26 13.87
N GLU A 334 6.83 -36.29 12.54
CA GLU A 334 5.80 -35.59 11.72
C GLU A 334 4.40 -36.19 11.94
N ILE A 335 4.27 -37.48 12.20
CA ILE A 335 2.98 -38.16 12.48
C ILE A 335 2.60 -38.16 13.98
N GLY A 336 3.40 -37.47 14.83
CA GLY A 336 3.09 -37.28 16.25
C GLY A 336 3.26 -38.54 17.11
N LEU A 337 3.97 -39.54 16.62
CA LEU A 337 4.40 -40.70 17.41
C LEU A 337 5.78 -40.38 18.01
N GLN A 338 5.78 -39.70 19.15
CA GLN A 338 6.95 -39.47 19.98
C GLN A 338 7.08 -40.58 21.01
#